data_f90571b3c9ada2aa32fa7f2d3271d5d0
#
_entry.id   f90571b3c9ada2aa32fa7f2d3271d5d0
#
_cell.length_a   1.000
_cell.length_b   1.000
_cell.length_c   1.000
_cell.angle_alpha   90.00
_cell.angle_beta   90.00
_cell.angle_gamma   90.00
#
_symmetry.space_group_name_H-M   'P 1'
#
loop_
_entity.id
_entity.type
_entity.pdbx_description
1 polymer ?
#
loop_
_entity_poly.entity_id
_entity_poly.type
_entity_poly.pdbx_seq_one_letter_code
_entity_poly.pdbx_strand_id
1 'polypeptide(L)'
;FTICRTLSNTAFSLFQALLPLLLLYYVFTLCTSRVIAPSAVLRMGIPTIALVCIILTNPFTEMLFYFDGTGYRHGPWYLLLYVSALLHIAGAAVFVAVHRASVSRRNLASLFTVFALAALGIAAQAVNPEVLTTGFGLSLSILAMYLTINNPCACMDSLTGLNDKQYLLRRMDELTDAHKAFHIITVYAYQLDHMNKVSGVQSGDEFLRRAAEHMQEIAGRNVFRVTGRRFL
;
A
#
# COMPACT_ATOMS: atom_id res chain seq x y z
N PHE A 1 -26.04 24.07 15.60
CA PHE A 1 -24.95 24.27 14.62
C PHE A 1 -23.59 23.91 15.20
N THR A 2 -23.29 24.26 16.45
CA THR A 2 -22.05 23.95 17.16
C THR A 2 -21.82 22.43 17.31
N ILE A 3 -22.85 21.68 17.64
CA ILE A 3 -22.75 20.20 17.79
C ILE A 3 -22.30 19.52 16.50
N CYS A 4 -22.86 19.91 15.34
CA CYS A 4 -22.44 19.34 14.05
C CYS A 4 -20.97 19.67 13.73
N ARG A 5 -20.52 20.90 14.05
CA ARG A 5 -19.10 21.30 13.86
C ARG A 5 -18.18 20.48 14.74
N THR A 6 -18.52 20.32 16.03
CA THR A 6 -17.73 19.52 16.96
C THR A 6 -17.65 18.06 16.51
N LEU A 7 -18.78 17.46 16.13
CA LEU A 7 -18.80 16.09 15.58
C LEU A 7 -17.95 15.92 14.35
N SER A 8 -18.05 16.84 13.39
CA SER A 8 -17.27 16.80 12.15
C SER A 8 -15.76 16.90 12.42
N ASN A 9 -15.34 17.82 13.30
CA ASN A 9 -13.91 17.95 13.66
C ASN A 9 -13.42 16.77 14.51
N THR A 10 -14.23 16.20 15.39
CA THR A 10 -13.88 14.97 16.12
C THR A 10 -13.68 13.81 15.15
N ALA A 11 -14.59 13.61 14.19
CA ALA A 11 -14.45 12.59 13.16
C ALA A 11 -13.18 12.80 12.31
N PHE A 12 -12.92 14.03 11.88
CA PHE A 12 -11.70 14.37 11.15
C PHE A 12 -10.44 14.04 11.97
N SER A 13 -10.39 14.43 13.25
CA SER A 13 -9.26 14.16 14.15
C SER A 13 -9.06 12.65 14.35
N LEU A 14 -10.14 11.86 14.43
CA LEU A 14 -10.07 10.39 14.50
C LEU A 14 -9.43 9.81 13.23
N PHE A 15 -9.87 10.23 12.04
CA PHE A 15 -9.24 9.79 10.80
C PHE A 15 -7.78 10.18 10.74
N GLN A 16 -7.43 11.40 11.13
CA GLN A 16 -6.05 11.89 11.17
C GLN A 16 -5.18 11.07 12.13
N ALA A 17 -5.71 10.59 13.24
CA ALA A 17 -5.00 9.74 14.19
C ALA A 17 -4.84 8.29 13.69
N LEU A 18 -5.84 7.74 12.99
CA LEU A 18 -5.84 6.35 12.53
C LEU A 18 -5.02 6.11 11.26
N LEU A 19 -5.00 7.06 10.32
CA LEU A 19 -4.31 6.90 9.04
C LEU A 19 -2.82 6.58 9.16
N PRO A 20 -2.01 7.26 10.02
CA PRO A 20 -0.59 6.92 10.18
C PRO A 20 -0.38 5.52 10.78
N LEU A 21 -1.25 5.06 11.67
CA LEU A 21 -1.22 3.70 12.22
C LEU A 21 -1.49 2.67 11.13
N LEU A 22 -2.48 2.90 10.27
CA LEU A 22 -2.78 2.04 9.12
C LEU A 22 -1.60 1.97 8.15
N LEU A 23 -0.94 3.10 7.90
CA LEU A 23 0.27 3.15 7.08
C LEU A 23 1.40 2.30 7.69
N LEU A 24 1.65 2.46 9.00
CA LEU A 24 2.66 1.66 9.72
C LEU A 24 2.33 0.16 9.64
N TYR A 25 1.07 -0.21 9.90
CA TYR A 25 0.61 -1.60 9.81
C TYR A 25 0.83 -2.19 8.42
N TYR A 26 0.46 -1.44 7.38
CA TYR A 26 0.65 -1.87 6.00
C TYR A 26 2.13 -2.06 5.64
N VAL A 27 2.98 -1.11 6.01
CA VAL A 27 4.43 -1.21 5.80
C VAL A 27 5.01 -2.45 6.49
N PHE A 28 4.55 -2.73 7.70
CA PHE A 28 4.99 -3.91 8.44
C PHE A 28 4.60 -5.21 7.71
N THR A 29 3.35 -5.34 7.26
CA THR A 29 2.89 -6.53 6.51
C THR A 29 3.65 -6.70 5.20
N LEU A 30 3.96 -5.60 4.51
CA LEU A 30 4.73 -5.61 3.27
C LEU A 30 6.16 -6.12 3.46
N CYS A 31 6.81 -5.71 4.56
CA CYS A 31 8.21 -6.07 4.82
C CYS A 31 8.38 -7.49 5.35
N THR A 32 7.41 -8.01 6.12
CA THR A 32 7.54 -9.30 6.81
C THR A 32 6.83 -10.44 6.10
N SER A 33 5.94 -10.16 5.15
CA SER A 33 5.07 -11.17 4.48
C SER A 33 4.33 -12.09 5.46
N ARG A 34 4.22 -11.70 6.71
CA ARG A 34 3.59 -12.46 7.79
C ARG A 34 2.42 -11.71 8.38
N VAL A 35 1.40 -12.45 8.79
CA VAL A 35 0.32 -11.88 9.58
C VAL A 35 0.86 -11.47 10.94
N ILE A 36 0.68 -10.23 11.31
CA ILE A 36 1.18 -9.68 12.57
C ILE A 36 0.40 -10.27 13.72
N ALA A 37 1.11 -10.73 14.76
CA ALA A 37 0.46 -11.18 15.99
C ALA A 37 -0.39 -10.06 16.60
N PRO A 38 -1.62 -10.34 17.09
CA PRO A 38 -2.51 -9.33 17.65
C PRO A 38 -1.86 -8.48 18.76
N SER A 39 -0.98 -9.10 19.56
CA SER A 39 -0.24 -8.40 20.61
C SER A 39 0.77 -7.36 20.08
N ALA A 40 1.33 -7.58 18.89
CA ALA A 40 2.24 -6.61 18.27
C ALA A 40 1.45 -5.44 17.67
N VAL A 41 0.29 -5.71 17.04
CA VAL A 41 -0.63 -4.67 16.54
C VAL A 41 -1.08 -3.79 17.69
N LEU A 42 -1.46 -4.39 18.83
CA LEU A 42 -1.88 -3.65 20.00
C LEU A 42 -0.76 -2.74 20.53
N ARG A 43 0.47 -3.26 20.64
CA ARG A 43 1.62 -2.45 21.09
C ARG A 43 1.91 -1.26 20.18
N MET A 44 1.84 -1.46 18.86
CA MET A 44 1.99 -0.37 17.87
C MET A 44 0.87 0.66 17.99
N GLY A 45 -0.34 0.24 18.37
CA GLY A 45 -1.52 1.08 18.52
C GLY A 45 -1.61 1.85 19.83
N ILE A 46 -0.80 1.55 20.86
CA ILE A 46 -0.89 2.21 22.17
C ILE A 46 -0.91 3.74 22.08
N PRO A 47 0.02 4.41 21.36
CA PRO A 47 -0.01 5.87 21.24
C PRO A 47 -1.29 6.38 20.58
N THR A 48 -1.76 5.65 19.55
CA THR A 48 -3.01 5.99 18.84
C THR A 48 -4.23 5.80 19.75
N ILE A 49 -4.29 4.72 20.53
CA ILE A 49 -5.39 4.48 21.47
C ILE A 49 -5.47 5.60 22.49
N ALA A 50 -4.34 6.01 23.08
CA ALA A 50 -4.29 7.12 24.00
C ALA A 50 -4.79 8.42 23.35
N LEU A 51 -4.36 8.70 22.12
CA LEU A 51 -4.79 9.87 21.36
C LEU A 51 -6.29 9.81 21.02
N VAL A 52 -6.82 8.65 20.64
CA VAL A 52 -8.25 8.45 20.39
C VAL A 52 -9.08 8.73 21.66
N CYS A 53 -8.64 8.31 22.84
CA CYS A 53 -9.29 8.66 24.11
C CYS A 53 -9.33 10.19 24.32
N ILE A 54 -8.23 10.89 24.04
CA ILE A 54 -8.17 12.35 24.14
C ILE A 54 -9.12 13.02 23.14
N ILE A 55 -9.18 12.51 21.89
CA ILE A 55 -10.07 13.02 20.85
C ILE A 55 -11.54 12.85 21.25
N LEU A 56 -11.91 11.68 21.78
CA LEU A 56 -13.29 11.40 22.20
C LEU A 56 -13.74 12.21 23.42
N THR A 57 -12.81 12.55 24.30
CA THR A 57 -13.09 13.42 25.46
C THR A 57 -13.01 14.91 25.11
N ASN A 58 -12.51 15.29 23.94
CA ASN A 58 -12.31 16.68 23.55
C ASN A 58 -13.58 17.57 23.61
N PRO A 59 -14.80 17.08 23.28
CA PRO A 59 -16.01 17.89 23.40
C PRO A 59 -16.27 18.45 24.82
N PHE A 60 -15.67 17.81 25.85
CA PHE A 60 -15.80 18.21 27.26
C PHE A 60 -14.53 18.90 27.77
N THR A 61 -13.36 18.56 27.22
CA THR A 61 -12.05 19.00 27.72
C THR A 61 -11.47 20.18 26.96
N GLU A 62 -11.91 20.37 25.71
CA GLU A 62 -11.41 21.41 24.78
C GLU A 62 -9.88 21.41 24.60
N MET A 63 -9.23 20.28 24.84
CA MET A 63 -7.77 20.16 24.84
C MET A 63 -7.17 20.21 23.43
N LEU A 64 -7.85 19.65 22.42
CA LEU A 64 -7.34 19.60 21.05
C LEU A 64 -7.86 20.75 20.19
N PHE A 65 -9.16 21.02 20.28
CA PHE A 65 -9.80 22.12 19.58
C PHE A 65 -11.06 22.57 20.31
N TYR A 66 -11.45 23.81 20.12
CA TYR A 66 -12.71 24.37 20.62
C TYR A 66 -13.26 25.40 19.63
N PHE A 67 -14.49 25.78 19.83
CA PHE A 67 -15.16 26.81 19.06
C PHE A 67 -15.50 27.99 19.94
N ASP A 68 -14.95 29.15 19.61
CA ASP A 68 -15.35 30.42 20.22
C ASP A 68 -16.34 31.20 19.32
N GLY A 69 -16.75 32.39 19.75
CA GLY A 69 -17.66 33.24 18.96
C GLY A 69 -17.07 33.68 17.60
N THR A 70 -15.78 33.52 17.37
CA THR A 70 -15.05 33.90 16.15
C THR A 70 -14.79 32.71 15.21
N GLY A 71 -14.93 31.46 15.69
CA GLY A 71 -14.75 30.28 14.88
C GLY A 71 -13.97 29.14 15.55
N TYR A 72 -13.23 28.37 14.74
CA TYR A 72 -12.40 27.26 15.18
C TYR A 72 -11.09 27.76 15.82
N ARG A 73 -10.72 27.19 16.94
CA ARG A 73 -9.46 27.45 17.64
C ARG A 73 -8.76 26.15 18.02
N HIS A 74 -7.43 26.19 17.97
CA HIS A 74 -6.60 25.08 18.46
C HIS A 74 -6.52 25.10 19.98
N GLY A 75 -6.69 23.93 20.58
CA GLY A 75 -6.46 23.73 21.99
C GLY A 75 -4.96 23.59 22.33
N PRO A 76 -4.60 23.58 23.61
CA PRO A 76 -3.19 23.50 24.02
C PRO A 76 -2.47 22.21 23.60
N TRP A 77 -3.20 21.14 23.35
CA TRP A 77 -2.67 19.82 23.02
C TRP A 77 -2.81 19.44 21.55
N TYR A 78 -3.24 20.36 20.67
CA TYR A 78 -3.46 20.05 19.25
C TYR A 78 -2.21 19.47 18.55
N LEU A 79 -1.00 19.84 19.02
CA LEU A 79 0.26 19.33 18.49
C LEU A 79 0.42 17.81 18.65
N LEU A 80 -0.29 17.16 19.59
CA LEU A 80 -0.24 15.72 19.77
C LEU A 80 -0.66 14.94 18.52
N LEU A 81 -1.56 15.50 17.71
CA LEU A 81 -1.98 14.90 16.44
C LEU A 81 -0.79 14.77 15.48
N TYR A 82 0.02 15.83 15.36
CA TYR A 82 1.20 15.83 14.48
C TYR A 82 2.33 14.98 15.03
N VAL A 83 2.59 15.06 16.34
CA VAL A 83 3.62 14.25 17.01
C VAL A 83 3.31 12.76 16.84
N SER A 84 2.06 12.36 17.05
CA SER A 84 1.63 10.98 16.85
C SER A 84 1.82 10.52 15.40
N ALA A 85 1.44 11.34 14.41
CA ALA A 85 1.62 11.04 13.00
C ALA A 85 3.10 10.87 12.64
N LEU A 86 3.96 11.80 13.09
CA LEU A 86 5.40 11.73 12.87
C LEU A 86 6.04 10.50 13.51
N LEU A 87 5.61 10.12 14.73
CA LEU A 87 6.10 8.90 15.41
C LEU A 87 5.79 7.63 14.60
N HIS A 88 4.58 7.52 14.04
CA HIS A 88 4.21 6.37 13.21
C HIS A 88 4.98 6.34 11.88
N ILE A 89 5.15 7.51 11.22
CA ILE A 89 5.93 7.61 9.98
C ILE A 89 7.39 7.29 10.24
N ALA A 90 7.98 7.82 11.31
CA ALA A 90 9.35 7.53 11.71
C ALA A 90 9.53 6.04 12.05
N GLY A 91 8.59 5.45 12.81
CA GLY A 91 8.56 4.02 13.10
C GLY A 91 8.51 3.17 11.83
N ALA A 92 7.66 3.53 10.86
CA ALA A 92 7.58 2.87 9.57
C ALA A 92 8.90 3.00 8.78
N ALA A 93 9.51 4.17 8.76
CA ALA A 93 10.78 4.42 8.06
C ALA A 93 11.93 3.60 8.68
N VAL A 94 12.04 3.58 10.01
CA VAL A 94 13.02 2.75 10.73
C VAL A 94 12.80 1.27 10.45
N PHE A 95 11.54 0.83 10.46
CA PHE A 95 11.21 -0.57 10.18
C PHE A 95 11.64 -0.99 8.76
N VAL A 96 11.37 -0.14 7.74
CA VAL A 96 11.82 -0.35 6.36
C VAL A 96 13.35 -0.38 6.28
N ALA A 97 14.03 0.54 6.98
CA ALA A 97 15.50 0.60 6.97
C ALA A 97 16.15 -0.68 7.54
N VAL A 98 15.58 -1.22 8.62
CA VAL A 98 16.03 -2.48 9.24
C VAL A 98 15.78 -3.69 8.32
N HIS A 99 14.64 -3.75 7.65
CA HIS A 99 14.24 -4.87 6.79
C HIS A 99 14.52 -4.63 5.30
N ARG A 100 15.37 -3.66 4.96
CA ARG A 100 15.65 -3.27 3.57
C ARG A 100 16.10 -4.41 2.65
N ALA A 101 16.74 -5.45 3.21
CA ALA A 101 17.18 -6.61 2.45
C ALA A 101 16.02 -7.49 1.95
N SER A 102 14.87 -7.45 2.63
CA SER A 102 13.67 -8.23 2.28
C SER A 102 12.74 -7.49 1.30
N VAL A 103 13.03 -6.22 1.00
CA VAL A 103 12.17 -5.37 0.17
C VAL A 103 12.87 -5.06 -1.16
N SER A 104 12.14 -5.21 -2.28
CA SER A 104 12.69 -4.88 -3.59
C SER A 104 13.06 -3.39 -3.71
N ARG A 105 14.08 -3.06 -4.52
CA ARG A 105 14.51 -1.66 -4.72
C ARG A 105 13.37 -0.76 -5.20
N ARG A 106 12.46 -1.28 -6.04
CA ARG A 106 11.29 -0.55 -6.53
C ARG A 106 10.32 -0.23 -5.38
N ASN A 107 10.03 -1.21 -4.54
CA ASN A 107 9.14 -1.02 -3.39
C ASN A 107 9.76 -0.06 -2.35
N LEU A 108 11.08 -0.11 -2.15
CA LEU A 108 11.79 0.86 -1.31
C LEU A 108 11.62 2.29 -1.81
N ALA A 109 11.84 2.54 -3.12
CA ALA A 109 11.65 3.86 -3.72
C ALA A 109 10.21 4.35 -3.52
N SER A 110 9.21 3.49 -3.74
CA SER A 110 7.79 3.81 -3.52
C SER A 110 7.50 4.15 -2.06
N LEU A 111 8.04 3.41 -1.11
CA LEU A 111 7.87 3.67 0.32
C LEU A 111 8.48 5.02 0.73
N PHE A 112 9.68 5.35 0.23
CA PHE A 112 10.28 6.66 0.48
C PHE A 112 9.45 7.81 -0.10
N THR A 113 8.88 7.64 -1.30
CA THR A 113 7.97 8.64 -1.88
C THR A 113 6.73 8.83 -0.99
N VAL A 114 6.16 7.75 -0.48
CA VAL A 114 5.01 7.77 0.44
C VAL A 114 5.34 8.52 1.73
N PHE A 115 6.49 8.23 2.35
CA PHE A 115 6.91 8.91 3.57
C PHE A 115 7.18 10.41 3.32
N ALA A 116 7.78 10.75 2.18
CA ALA A 116 8.02 12.14 1.80
C ALA A 116 6.70 12.90 1.62
N LEU A 117 5.73 12.33 0.91
CA LEU A 117 4.40 12.94 0.72
C LEU A 117 3.67 13.15 2.05
N ALA A 118 3.70 12.14 2.93
CA ALA A 118 3.09 12.24 4.26
C ALA A 118 3.76 13.32 5.11
N ALA A 119 5.09 13.37 5.13
CA ALA A 119 5.85 14.38 5.86
C ALA A 119 5.62 15.80 5.32
N LEU A 120 5.55 15.95 4.00
CA LEU A 120 5.21 17.23 3.36
C LEU A 120 3.80 17.71 3.73
N GLY A 121 2.82 16.82 3.76
CA GLY A 121 1.46 17.16 4.19
C GLY A 121 1.40 17.65 5.64
N ILE A 122 2.15 16.99 6.55
CA ILE A 122 2.27 17.40 7.96
C ILE A 122 2.98 18.74 8.06
N ALA A 123 4.12 18.93 7.37
CA ALA A 123 4.89 20.17 7.41
C ALA A 123 4.08 21.36 6.86
N ALA A 124 3.35 21.16 5.76
CA ALA A 124 2.50 22.19 5.17
C ALA A 124 1.40 22.65 6.14
N GLN A 125 0.77 21.71 6.85
CA GLN A 125 -0.25 22.06 7.86
C GLN A 125 0.36 22.70 9.13
N ALA A 126 1.57 22.32 9.51
CA ALA A 126 2.25 22.95 10.64
C ALA A 126 2.58 24.43 10.36
N VAL A 127 2.88 24.76 9.09
CA VAL A 127 3.13 26.16 8.66
C VAL A 127 1.81 26.95 8.52
N ASN A 128 0.76 26.30 8.00
CA ASN A 128 -0.54 26.94 7.82
C ASN A 128 -1.67 26.04 8.36
N PRO A 129 -1.99 26.15 9.67
CA PRO A 129 -2.95 25.28 10.34
C PRO A 129 -4.39 25.38 9.82
N GLU A 130 -4.74 26.46 9.10
CA GLU A 130 -6.06 26.62 8.52
C GLU A 130 -6.32 25.70 7.32
N VAL A 131 -5.25 25.17 6.71
CA VAL A 131 -5.33 24.28 5.55
C VAL A 131 -5.17 22.85 5.98
N LEU A 132 -6.19 22.02 5.81
CA LEU A 132 -6.22 20.61 6.21
C LEU A 132 -5.41 19.72 5.24
N THR A 133 -4.10 19.91 5.20
CA THR A 133 -3.20 19.22 4.25
C THR A 133 -2.70 17.86 4.73
N THR A 134 -2.64 17.61 6.04
CA THR A 134 -2.15 16.33 6.59
C THR A 134 -3.02 15.15 6.14
N GLY A 135 -4.35 15.27 6.25
CA GLY A 135 -5.27 14.23 5.81
C GLY A 135 -5.17 13.97 4.30
N PHE A 136 -5.06 15.02 3.51
CA PHE A 136 -4.85 14.93 2.06
C PHE A 136 -3.52 14.26 1.73
N GLY A 137 -2.42 14.68 2.36
CA GLY A 137 -1.09 14.11 2.16
C GLY A 137 -1.03 12.63 2.51
N LEU A 138 -1.64 12.22 3.63
CA LEU A 138 -1.72 10.82 4.03
C LEU A 138 -2.59 9.99 3.07
N SER A 139 -3.74 10.51 2.64
CA SER A 139 -4.62 9.84 1.68
C SER A 139 -3.91 9.65 0.33
N LEU A 140 -3.22 10.68 -0.15
CA LEU A 140 -2.42 10.61 -1.38
C LEU A 140 -1.27 9.61 -1.24
N SER A 141 -0.65 9.54 -0.08
CA SER A 141 0.41 8.57 0.24
C SER A 141 -0.10 7.13 0.16
N ILE A 142 -1.26 6.84 0.75
CA ILE A 142 -1.89 5.52 0.70
C ILE A 142 -2.29 5.17 -0.74
N LEU A 143 -2.85 6.11 -1.49
CA LEU A 143 -3.19 5.92 -2.90
C LEU A 143 -1.95 5.64 -3.75
N ALA A 144 -0.90 6.44 -3.59
CA ALA A 144 0.37 6.23 -4.30
C ALA A 144 0.96 4.85 -4.00
N MET A 145 0.90 4.42 -2.73
CA MET A 145 1.35 3.12 -2.30
C MET A 145 0.53 1.98 -2.92
N TYR A 146 -0.79 2.10 -2.94
CA TYR A 146 -1.68 1.13 -3.59
C TYR A 146 -1.36 0.99 -5.08
N LEU A 147 -1.22 2.10 -5.80
CA LEU A 147 -0.95 2.11 -7.24
C LEU A 147 0.44 1.56 -7.58
N THR A 148 1.44 1.77 -6.71
CA THR A 148 2.82 1.35 -7.01
C THR A 148 3.14 -0.07 -6.56
N ILE A 149 2.59 -0.50 -5.44
CA ILE A 149 2.92 -1.80 -4.82
C ILE A 149 1.89 -2.86 -5.18
N ASN A 150 0.61 -2.54 -5.12
CA ASN A 150 -0.48 -3.48 -5.34
C ASN A 150 -1.07 -3.42 -6.75
N ASN A 151 -0.44 -2.71 -7.69
CA ASN A 151 -0.98 -2.64 -9.05
C ASN A 151 -1.03 -4.05 -9.68
N PRO A 152 -2.22 -4.66 -9.81
CA PRO A 152 -2.35 -6.00 -10.39
C PRO A 152 -1.87 -6.04 -11.84
N CYS A 153 -2.00 -4.93 -12.57
CA CYS A 153 -1.53 -4.82 -13.95
C CYS A 153 0.00 -4.83 -14.07
N ALA A 154 0.74 -4.51 -13.00
CA ALA A 154 2.20 -4.55 -13.00
C ALA A 154 2.78 -5.97 -13.01
N CYS A 155 1.94 -6.97 -12.80
CA CYS A 155 2.31 -8.39 -12.80
C CYS A 155 1.66 -9.16 -13.95
N MET A 156 1.18 -8.46 -14.99
CA MET A 156 0.60 -9.06 -16.20
C MET A 156 1.49 -8.81 -17.42
N ASP A 157 1.63 -9.81 -18.25
CA ASP A 157 2.28 -9.68 -19.55
C ASP A 157 1.41 -8.87 -20.52
N SER A 158 1.93 -7.78 -21.04
CA SER A 158 1.17 -6.84 -21.87
C SER A 158 0.69 -7.41 -23.21
N LEU A 159 1.33 -8.48 -23.71
CA LEU A 159 0.94 -9.10 -24.98
C LEU A 159 -0.18 -10.12 -24.80
N THR A 160 -0.07 -10.97 -23.78
CA THR A 160 -0.94 -12.14 -23.60
C THR A 160 -1.99 -11.94 -22.49
N GLY A 161 -1.85 -10.91 -21.65
CA GLY A 161 -2.73 -10.72 -20.49
C GLY A 161 -2.55 -11.77 -19.38
N LEU A 162 -1.62 -12.70 -19.53
CA LEU A 162 -1.30 -13.68 -18.50
C LEU A 162 -0.49 -13.04 -17.36
N ASN A 163 -0.51 -13.69 -16.21
CA ASN A 163 0.37 -13.33 -15.12
C ASN A 163 1.85 -13.50 -15.51
N ASP A 164 2.69 -12.57 -15.06
CA ASP A 164 4.12 -12.57 -15.38
C ASP A 164 4.94 -13.45 -14.42
N LYS A 165 6.26 -13.47 -14.64
CA LYS A 165 7.23 -14.15 -13.78
C LYS A 165 7.18 -13.66 -12.32
N GLN A 166 6.89 -12.38 -12.07
CA GLN A 166 6.88 -11.84 -10.70
C GLN A 166 5.69 -12.38 -9.92
N TYR A 167 4.54 -12.48 -10.56
CA TYR A 167 3.36 -13.10 -9.96
C TYR A 167 3.57 -14.60 -9.69
N LEU A 168 4.19 -15.32 -10.62
CA LEU A 168 4.56 -16.72 -10.42
C LEU A 168 5.41 -16.89 -9.16
N LEU A 169 6.49 -16.12 -9.01
CA LEU A 169 7.38 -16.24 -7.84
C LEU A 169 6.64 -15.99 -6.53
N ARG A 170 5.80 -14.95 -6.47
CA ARG A 170 4.96 -14.70 -5.28
C ARG A 170 4.04 -15.89 -4.99
N ARG A 171 3.42 -16.45 -6.03
CA ARG A 171 2.52 -17.60 -5.88
C ARG A 171 3.23 -18.85 -5.38
N MET A 172 4.45 -19.07 -5.83
CA MET A 172 5.31 -20.17 -5.34
C MET A 172 5.68 -19.98 -3.87
N ASP A 173 6.06 -18.75 -3.47
CA ASP A 173 6.36 -18.41 -2.07
C ASP A 173 5.14 -18.68 -1.18
N GLU A 174 3.94 -18.22 -1.58
CA GLU A 174 2.69 -18.46 -0.85
C GLU A 174 2.39 -19.95 -0.67
N LEU A 175 2.59 -20.76 -1.72
CA LEU A 175 2.34 -22.21 -1.68
C LEU A 175 3.37 -22.93 -0.79
N THR A 176 4.62 -22.48 -0.84
CA THR A 176 5.70 -23.02 -0.01
C THR A 176 5.47 -22.71 1.47
N ASP A 177 5.11 -21.46 1.79
CA ASP A 177 4.80 -21.04 3.17
C ASP A 177 3.56 -21.76 3.73
N ALA A 178 2.61 -22.07 2.86
CA ALA A 178 1.43 -22.86 3.22
C ALA A 178 1.69 -24.38 3.28
N HIS A 179 2.92 -24.81 3.05
CA HIS A 179 3.31 -26.23 2.96
C HIS A 179 2.48 -27.06 1.97
N LYS A 180 2.01 -26.45 0.88
CA LYS A 180 1.24 -27.11 -0.18
C LYS A 180 2.17 -27.63 -1.27
N ALA A 181 2.05 -28.93 -1.59
CA ALA A 181 2.74 -29.51 -2.74
C ALA A 181 2.14 -28.95 -4.03
N PHE A 182 3.00 -28.62 -4.99
CA PHE A 182 2.60 -28.16 -6.33
C PHE A 182 3.53 -28.71 -7.39
N HIS A 183 3.04 -28.79 -8.62
CA HIS A 183 3.81 -29.17 -9.78
C HIS A 183 3.91 -28.00 -10.76
N ILE A 184 5.05 -27.88 -11.42
CA ILE A 184 5.28 -26.86 -12.45
C ILE A 184 5.37 -27.58 -13.79
N ILE A 185 4.52 -27.18 -14.72
CA ILE A 185 4.52 -27.65 -16.09
C ILE A 185 5.05 -26.52 -16.98
N THR A 186 6.13 -26.75 -17.68
CA THR A 186 6.69 -25.76 -18.62
C THR A 186 6.22 -26.08 -20.04
N VAL A 187 5.61 -25.10 -20.69
CA VAL A 187 5.22 -25.13 -22.09
C VAL A 187 6.10 -24.18 -22.88
N TYR A 188 6.64 -24.62 -23.99
CA TYR A 188 7.56 -23.86 -24.83
C TYR A 188 6.96 -23.63 -26.21
N ALA A 189 6.82 -22.37 -26.63
CA ALA A 189 6.43 -22.02 -27.99
C ALA A 189 7.61 -22.22 -28.94
N TYR A 190 7.76 -23.47 -29.42
CA TYR A 190 8.82 -23.85 -30.34
C TYR A 190 8.56 -23.22 -31.71
N GLN A 191 9.62 -22.91 -32.47
CA GLN A 191 9.56 -22.31 -33.81
C GLN A 191 8.97 -20.89 -33.92
N LEU A 192 8.73 -20.18 -32.80
CA LEU A 192 8.25 -18.80 -32.85
C LEU A 192 9.14 -17.87 -33.67
N ASP A 193 10.48 -18.06 -33.59
CA ASP A 193 11.44 -17.27 -34.39
C ASP A 193 11.33 -17.55 -35.91
N HIS A 194 11.03 -18.80 -36.27
CA HIS A 194 10.81 -19.16 -37.66
C HIS A 194 9.51 -18.52 -38.17
N MET A 195 8.44 -18.59 -37.39
CA MET A 195 7.18 -17.98 -37.73
C MET A 195 7.30 -16.46 -37.89
N ASN A 196 8.03 -15.80 -36.97
CA ASN A 196 8.29 -14.36 -37.03
C ASN A 196 9.06 -13.98 -38.31
N LYS A 197 10.01 -14.82 -38.77
CA LYS A 197 10.78 -14.58 -40.00
C LYS A 197 9.96 -14.78 -41.26
N VAL A 198 9.05 -15.77 -41.28
CA VAL A 198 8.27 -16.11 -42.48
C VAL A 198 7.01 -15.26 -42.62
N SER A 199 6.29 -15.06 -41.48
CA SER A 199 4.96 -14.46 -41.46
C SER A 199 4.91 -13.11 -40.75
N GLY A 200 6.07 -12.62 -40.26
CA GLY A 200 6.16 -11.36 -39.54
C GLY A 200 5.87 -11.46 -38.04
N VAL A 201 6.33 -10.46 -37.28
CA VAL A 201 6.22 -10.42 -35.81
C VAL A 201 4.78 -10.41 -35.36
N GLN A 202 3.86 -9.75 -36.09
CA GLN A 202 2.44 -9.70 -35.77
C GLN A 202 1.79 -11.10 -35.74
N SER A 203 2.19 -11.99 -36.65
CA SER A 203 1.69 -13.37 -36.68
C SER A 203 2.17 -14.17 -35.48
N GLY A 204 3.41 -13.94 -35.03
CA GLY A 204 3.93 -14.55 -33.81
C GLY A 204 3.25 -14.03 -32.54
N ASP A 205 2.96 -12.76 -32.50
CA ASP A 205 2.21 -12.15 -31.38
C ASP A 205 0.79 -12.71 -31.28
N GLU A 206 0.12 -12.86 -32.43
CA GLU A 206 -1.23 -13.45 -32.48
C GLU A 206 -1.21 -14.92 -32.06
N PHE A 207 -0.20 -15.68 -32.50
CA PHE A 207 -0.01 -17.06 -32.03
C PHE A 207 0.15 -17.13 -30.52
N LEU A 208 0.97 -16.26 -29.93
CA LEU A 208 1.18 -16.22 -28.48
C LEU A 208 -0.10 -15.85 -27.72
N ARG A 209 -0.92 -14.94 -28.25
CA ARG A 209 -2.24 -14.61 -27.62
C ARG A 209 -3.17 -15.82 -27.64
N ARG A 210 -3.34 -16.47 -28.77
CA ARG A 210 -4.19 -17.67 -28.90
C ARG A 210 -3.69 -18.84 -28.04
N ALA A 211 -2.38 -19.05 -28.00
CA ALA A 211 -1.79 -20.06 -27.11
C ALA A 211 -2.05 -19.74 -25.64
N ALA A 212 -1.96 -18.48 -25.25
CA ALA A 212 -2.26 -18.03 -23.89
C ALA A 212 -3.74 -18.24 -23.53
N GLU A 213 -4.66 -17.86 -24.40
CA GLU A 213 -6.10 -18.07 -24.25
C GLU A 213 -6.42 -19.55 -24.06
N HIS A 214 -5.89 -20.41 -24.93
CA HIS A 214 -6.13 -21.83 -24.84
C HIS A 214 -5.57 -22.47 -23.57
N MET A 215 -4.35 -22.08 -23.15
CA MET A 215 -3.80 -22.54 -21.88
C MET A 215 -4.61 -22.05 -20.69
N GLN A 216 -5.17 -20.83 -20.76
CA GLN A 216 -6.00 -20.26 -19.71
C GLN A 216 -7.36 -20.96 -19.61
N GLU A 217 -7.93 -21.43 -20.71
CA GLU A 217 -9.15 -22.27 -20.74
C GLU A 217 -8.92 -23.60 -20.00
N ILE A 218 -7.74 -24.19 -20.14
CA ILE A 218 -7.40 -25.49 -19.53
C ILE A 218 -7.03 -25.35 -18.04
N ALA A 219 -6.14 -24.40 -17.72
CA ALA A 219 -5.52 -24.29 -16.39
C ALA A 219 -6.02 -23.07 -15.58
N GLY A 220 -6.95 -22.29 -16.12
CA GLY A 220 -7.51 -21.12 -15.46
C GLY A 220 -6.47 -20.02 -15.22
N ARG A 221 -6.49 -19.44 -14.01
CA ARG A 221 -5.56 -18.35 -13.62
C ARG A 221 -4.15 -18.82 -13.26
N ASN A 222 -3.88 -20.12 -13.31
CA ASN A 222 -2.57 -20.70 -12.96
C ASN A 222 -1.64 -20.82 -14.18
N VAL A 223 -1.78 -19.93 -15.16
CA VAL A 223 -0.91 -19.83 -16.33
C VAL A 223 -0.12 -18.53 -16.23
N PHE A 224 1.20 -18.65 -16.47
CA PHE A 224 2.14 -17.56 -16.34
C PHE A 224 3.01 -17.46 -17.59
N ARG A 225 3.27 -16.27 -18.09
CA ARG A 225 4.27 -16.04 -19.13
C ARG A 225 5.57 -15.57 -18.49
N VAL A 226 6.60 -16.42 -18.53
CA VAL A 226 7.87 -16.15 -17.83
C VAL A 226 8.89 -15.47 -18.73
N THR A 227 8.91 -15.83 -20.02
CA THR A 227 9.74 -15.20 -21.04
C THR A 227 8.98 -15.14 -22.35
N GLY A 228 9.57 -14.53 -23.38
CA GLY A 228 8.94 -14.39 -24.71
C GLY A 228 8.26 -15.65 -25.25
N ARG A 229 8.80 -16.83 -24.95
CA ARG A 229 8.36 -18.15 -25.48
C ARG A 229 7.97 -19.17 -24.43
N ARG A 230 8.15 -18.86 -23.14
CA ARG A 230 7.96 -19.83 -22.06
C ARG A 230 6.76 -19.50 -21.23
N PHE A 231 5.88 -20.48 -21.12
CA PHE A 231 4.71 -20.46 -20.23
C PHE A 231 4.89 -21.52 -19.12
N LEU A 232 4.32 -21.25 -17.98
CA LEU A 232 4.30 -22.12 -16.82
C LEU A 232 2.90 -22.22 -16.25
#